data_15b2b58e3f4530fde33910b9b92e0ba3
#
_entry.id   15b2b58e3f4530fde33910b9b92e0ba3
#
_cell.length_a   1.000
_cell.length_b   1.000
_cell.length_c   1.000
_cell.angle_alpha   90.00
_cell.angle_beta   90.00
_cell.angle_gamma   90.00
#
_symmetry.space_group_name_H-M   'P 1'
#
loop_
_entity.id
_entity.type
_entity.pdbx_description
1 polymer ?
#
loop_
_entity_poly.entity_id
_entity_poly.type
_entity_poly.pdbx_seq_one_letter_code
_entity_poly.pdbx_strand_id
1 'polypeptide(L)'
;MLGITFSAEAEPSAAERISDCFQYFESRMDVVRLPRYCKVLDSIKIILSTAPDEKERKHISLKWREAEICVRLDGDTFMKASQDEQRDMVRAAITRALEIIRDRSEVKNFRFECKSLLYDMFPDAYMTPFTFSTESESPAAQMIMDNFCLIEKNMRVTSLAKYTDVLDSIGIIPECLSEEFLRTFDCGKDRKYISWKHRYADIRLHIPFLPFVQAPKEERMERCKQIIRDSLEVVAARCRAKKVRFDLDELLRDLFPEEAASMTQEKK
;
A
#
# COMPACT_ATOMS: atom_id res chain seq x y z
N MET A 1 26.83 -1.64 10.81
CA MET A 1 25.49 -1.06 10.55
C MET A 1 25.37 -0.97 9.05
N LEU A 2 24.58 -1.83 8.51
CA LEU A 2 24.42 -2.00 7.08
C LEU A 2 23.22 -1.16 6.65
N GLY A 3 23.38 -0.41 5.59
CA GLY A 3 22.40 0.62 5.25
C GLY A 3 22.10 0.71 3.77
N ILE A 4 21.00 1.37 3.50
CA ILE A 4 20.69 1.88 2.17
C ILE A 4 21.19 3.32 2.13
N THR A 5 21.92 3.65 1.06
CA THR A 5 22.40 5.01 0.80
C THR A 5 21.81 5.51 -0.52
N PHE A 6 21.45 6.78 -0.54
CA PHE A 6 20.91 7.46 -1.70
C PHE A 6 21.89 8.50 -2.21
N SER A 7 21.99 8.66 -3.54
CA SER A 7 22.74 9.74 -4.16
C SER A 7 22.10 10.15 -5.48
N ALA A 8 22.38 11.37 -5.93
CA ALA A 8 21.90 11.91 -7.18
C ALA A 8 23.07 12.20 -8.13
N GLU A 9 22.95 11.81 -9.39
CA GLU A 9 23.83 12.17 -10.50
C GLU A 9 23.01 13.03 -11.48
N ALA A 10 22.98 14.34 -11.23
CA ALA A 10 22.12 15.29 -11.94
C ALA A 10 22.75 16.68 -11.99
N GLU A 11 22.19 17.54 -12.84
CA GLU A 11 22.48 18.97 -12.79
C GLU A 11 22.19 19.54 -11.39
N PRO A 12 22.94 20.55 -10.91
CA PRO A 12 22.87 21.00 -9.51
C PRO A 12 21.46 21.25 -9.00
N SER A 13 20.59 21.89 -9.81
CA SER A 13 19.20 22.18 -9.41
C SER A 13 18.31 20.95 -9.29
N ALA A 14 18.51 19.95 -10.14
CA ALA A 14 17.81 18.68 -10.07
C ALA A 14 18.36 17.81 -8.92
N ALA A 15 19.68 17.82 -8.72
CA ALA A 15 20.34 17.11 -7.64
C ALA A 15 19.86 17.60 -6.26
N GLU A 16 19.69 18.91 -6.08
CA GLU A 16 19.15 19.50 -4.85
C GLU A 16 17.72 19.01 -4.58
N ARG A 17 16.83 19.08 -5.57
CA ARG A 17 15.44 18.60 -5.41
C ARG A 17 15.34 17.10 -5.17
N ILE A 18 16.17 16.29 -5.81
CA ILE A 18 16.26 14.84 -5.54
C ILE A 18 16.74 14.61 -4.11
N SER A 19 17.74 15.38 -3.65
CA SER A 19 18.25 15.31 -2.29
C SER A 19 17.18 15.68 -1.25
N ASP A 20 16.37 16.71 -1.50
CA ASP A 20 15.24 17.09 -0.66
C ASP A 20 14.21 15.95 -0.55
N CYS A 21 13.93 15.25 -1.66
CA CYS A 21 13.07 14.06 -1.64
C CYS A 21 13.69 12.93 -0.81
N PHE A 22 15.00 12.68 -0.90
CA PHE A 22 15.69 11.70 -0.07
C PHE A 22 15.61 12.05 1.42
N GLN A 23 15.89 13.30 1.80
CA GLN A 23 15.77 13.76 3.18
C GLN A 23 14.33 13.62 3.71
N TYR A 24 13.34 13.92 2.88
CA TYR A 24 11.94 13.71 3.21
C TYR A 24 11.64 12.26 3.54
N PHE A 25 12.12 11.30 2.74
CA PHE A 25 11.92 9.88 3.01
C PHE A 25 12.75 9.40 4.21
N GLU A 26 14.01 9.74 4.28
CA GLU A 26 14.90 9.37 5.39
C GLU A 26 14.38 9.81 6.76
N SER A 27 13.77 11.00 6.83
CA SER A 27 13.17 11.52 8.07
C SER A 27 11.94 10.73 8.54
N ARG A 28 11.35 9.94 7.69
CA ARG A 28 10.14 9.12 7.95
C ARG A 28 10.41 7.63 8.03
N MET A 29 11.58 7.20 7.53
CA MET A 29 11.96 5.80 7.63
C MET A 29 12.25 5.43 9.08
N ASP A 30 11.58 4.41 9.56
CA ASP A 30 12.05 3.70 10.74
C ASP A 30 13.33 2.94 10.39
N VAL A 31 14.20 2.70 11.37
CA VAL A 31 15.55 2.16 11.14
C VAL A 31 15.50 0.92 10.25
N VAL A 32 15.86 1.09 8.97
CA VAL A 32 15.91 0.01 8.00
C VAL A 32 17.19 -0.81 8.24
N ARG A 33 17.02 -2.07 8.66
CA ARG A 33 18.13 -3.01 8.82
C ARG A 33 18.08 -4.04 7.70
N LEU A 34 18.94 -3.93 6.73
CA LEU A 34 19.04 -4.86 5.61
C LEU A 34 19.11 -6.33 6.00
N PRO A 35 19.84 -6.76 7.05
CA PRO A 35 19.86 -8.17 7.46
C PRO A 35 18.48 -8.74 7.82
N ARG A 36 17.50 -7.90 8.14
CA ARG A 36 16.11 -8.30 8.37
C ARG A 36 15.42 -8.73 7.08
N TYR A 37 15.73 -8.06 5.96
CA TYR A 37 15.08 -8.26 4.66
C TYR A 37 15.95 -9.02 3.67
N CYS A 38 17.27 -8.98 3.83
CA CYS A 38 18.22 -9.63 2.94
C CYS A 38 19.33 -10.31 3.71
N LYS A 39 19.51 -11.61 3.47
CA LYS A 39 20.60 -12.38 4.12
C LYS A 39 21.94 -12.24 3.40
N VAL A 40 21.98 -11.64 2.23
CA VAL A 40 23.13 -11.68 1.32
C VAL A 40 23.82 -10.34 1.15
N LEU A 41 23.06 -9.26 1.19
CA LEU A 41 23.60 -7.90 1.02
C LEU A 41 23.78 -7.23 2.37
N ASP A 42 24.85 -6.51 2.49
CA ASP A 42 25.19 -5.69 3.64
C ASP A 42 24.98 -4.20 3.37
N SER A 43 25.06 -3.80 2.10
CA SER A 43 24.80 -2.44 1.67
C SER A 43 24.05 -2.38 0.33
N ILE A 44 23.20 -1.39 0.20
CA ILE A 44 22.55 -1.03 -1.04
C ILE A 44 22.80 0.46 -1.29
N LYS A 45 23.30 0.78 -2.48
CA LYS A 45 23.43 2.15 -2.95
C LYS A 45 22.46 2.37 -4.12
N ILE A 46 21.58 3.34 -3.99
CA ILE A 46 20.63 3.73 -5.03
C ILE A 46 21.02 5.12 -5.52
N ILE A 47 21.27 5.19 -6.82
CA ILE A 47 21.67 6.42 -7.51
C ILE A 47 20.53 6.81 -8.44
N LEU A 48 20.03 8.03 -8.33
CA LEU A 48 19.10 8.58 -9.30
C LEU A 48 19.82 9.53 -10.24
N SER A 49 19.72 9.24 -11.55
CA SER A 49 20.40 10.03 -12.59
C SER A 49 19.37 10.70 -13.51
N THR A 50 19.59 12.00 -13.79
CA THR A 50 18.83 12.74 -14.80
C THR A 50 19.64 12.92 -16.09
N ALA A 51 20.85 12.39 -16.19
CA ALA A 51 21.71 12.53 -17.36
C ALA A 51 21.09 11.79 -18.57
N PRO A 52 20.93 12.45 -19.73
CA PRO A 52 20.21 11.88 -20.87
C PRO A 52 20.94 10.67 -21.51
N ASP A 53 22.25 10.62 -21.42
CA ASP A 53 23.08 9.58 -22.05
C ASP A 53 23.47 8.44 -21.11
N GLU A 54 23.09 8.51 -19.85
CA GLU A 54 23.50 7.52 -18.86
C GLU A 54 22.61 6.29 -18.91
N LYS A 55 23.23 5.14 -19.19
CA LYS A 55 22.55 3.84 -19.11
C LYS A 55 22.35 3.45 -17.66
N GLU A 56 21.17 2.92 -17.35
CA GLU A 56 20.94 2.29 -16.03
C GLU A 56 22.06 1.29 -15.72
N ARG A 57 22.74 1.51 -14.62
CA ARG A 57 23.82 0.65 -14.15
C ARG A 57 23.28 -0.26 -13.04
N LYS A 58 23.61 -1.55 -13.12
CA LYS A 58 23.12 -2.56 -12.20
C LYS A 58 24.28 -3.42 -11.75
N HIS A 59 24.88 -3.10 -10.63
CA HIS A 59 25.94 -3.90 -10.03
C HIS A 59 25.43 -4.56 -8.75
N ILE A 60 25.37 -5.89 -8.72
CA ILE A 60 25.01 -6.67 -7.54
C ILE A 60 26.09 -7.70 -7.32
N SER A 61 26.84 -7.54 -6.26
CA SER A 61 27.95 -8.41 -5.89
C SER A 61 27.63 -9.20 -4.62
N LEU A 62 27.38 -10.49 -4.77
CA LEU A 62 27.19 -11.39 -3.63
C LEU A 62 28.53 -11.65 -2.88
N LYS A 63 29.66 -11.56 -3.58
CA LYS A 63 30.99 -11.71 -2.98
C LYS A 63 31.33 -10.56 -2.03
N TRP A 64 31.00 -9.33 -2.43
CA TRP A 64 31.23 -8.12 -1.64
C TRP A 64 30.04 -7.74 -0.80
N ARG A 65 28.92 -8.48 -0.92
CA ARG A 65 27.65 -8.26 -0.21
C ARG A 65 27.10 -6.84 -0.39
N GLU A 66 27.18 -6.35 -1.61
CA GLU A 66 26.76 -5.00 -1.97
C GLU A 66 25.93 -4.98 -3.25
N ALA A 67 25.09 -3.96 -3.36
CA ALA A 67 24.38 -3.63 -4.59
C ALA A 67 24.47 -2.12 -4.85
N GLU A 68 24.77 -1.76 -6.10
CA GLU A 68 24.70 -0.39 -6.57
C GLU A 68 23.78 -0.36 -7.80
N ILE A 69 22.68 0.38 -7.69
CA ILE A 69 21.68 0.49 -8.74
C ILE A 69 21.52 1.96 -9.11
N CYS A 70 21.82 2.28 -10.36
CA CYS A 70 21.53 3.59 -10.94
C CYS A 70 20.24 3.51 -11.74
N VAL A 71 19.25 4.31 -11.39
CA VAL A 71 17.95 4.41 -12.05
C VAL A 71 17.83 5.79 -12.69
N ARG A 72 17.35 5.81 -13.92
CA ARG A 72 17.15 7.06 -14.65
C ARG A 72 15.79 7.70 -14.30
N LEU A 73 15.83 9.01 -14.03
CA LEU A 73 14.67 9.89 -13.98
C LEU A 73 14.65 10.76 -15.26
N ASP A 74 13.47 11.04 -15.77
CA ASP A 74 13.30 12.06 -16.81
C ASP A 74 13.44 13.45 -16.15
N GLY A 75 14.59 14.09 -16.39
CA GLY A 75 14.94 15.38 -15.76
C GLY A 75 13.97 16.50 -16.13
N ASP A 76 13.52 16.57 -17.38
CA ASP A 76 12.61 17.61 -17.85
C ASP A 76 11.23 17.48 -17.19
N THR A 77 10.70 16.28 -17.11
CA THR A 77 9.44 16.00 -16.42
C THR A 77 9.57 16.24 -14.93
N PHE A 78 10.67 15.77 -14.32
CA PHE A 78 10.93 15.94 -12.89
C PHE A 78 11.00 17.42 -12.49
N MET A 79 11.71 18.25 -13.25
CA MET A 79 11.88 19.67 -12.93
C MET A 79 10.60 20.50 -13.09
N LYS A 80 9.65 20.06 -13.93
CA LYS A 80 8.35 20.72 -14.13
C LYS A 80 7.28 20.24 -13.15
N ALA A 81 7.49 19.13 -12.49
CA ALA A 81 6.54 18.51 -11.57
C ALA A 81 6.43 19.30 -10.25
N SER A 82 5.27 19.23 -9.62
CA SER A 82 5.08 19.71 -8.25
C SER A 82 5.92 18.91 -7.26
N GLN A 83 6.12 19.44 -6.05
CA GLN A 83 6.94 18.76 -5.03
C GLN A 83 6.41 17.36 -4.67
N ASP A 84 5.10 17.18 -4.63
CA ASP A 84 4.51 15.87 -4.33
C ASP A 84 4.70 14.88 -5.50
N GLU A 85 4.52 15.35 -6.74
CA GLU A 85 4.84 14.54 -7.93
C GLU A 85 6.32 14.18 -8.02
N GLN A 86 7.22 15.09 -7.65
CA GLN A 86 8.67 14.83 -7.56
C GLN A 86 8.97 13.72 -6.54
N ARG A 87 8.32 13.75 -5.37
CA ARG A 87 8.43 12.69 -4.36
C ARG A 87 7.94 11.35 -4.90
N ASP A 88 6.81 11.35 -5.62
CA ASP A 88 6.26 10.15 -6.23
C ASP A 88 7.19 9.55 -7.28
N MET A 89 7.81 10.38 -8.13
CA MET A 89 8.79 9.95 -9.12
C MET A 89 10.05 9.35 -8.46
N VAL A 90 10.58 10.00 -7.43
CA VAL A 90 11.74 9.50 -6.67
C VAL A 90 11.40 8.18 -5.98
N ARG A 91 10.24 8.06 -5.35
CA ARG A 91 9.76 6.84 -4.72
C ARG A 91 9.64 5.70 -5.73
N ALA A 92 9.05 5.95 -6.91
CA ALA A 92 8.93 4.96 -7.97
C ALA A 92 10.30 4.47 -8.46
N ALA A 93 11.27 5.37 -8.57
CA ALA A 93 12.64 5.01 -8.96
C ALA A 93 13.35 4.16 -7.89
N ILE A 94 13.20 4.48 -6.61
CA ILE A 94 13.72 3.67 -5.49
C ILE A 94 13.05 2.29 -5.49
N THR A 95 11.75 2.23 -5.65
CA THR A 95 11.00 0.96 -5.75
C THR A 95 11.56 0.08 -6.87
N ARG A 96 11.75 0.65 -8.07
CA ARG A 96 12.32 -0.05 -9.21
C ARG A 96 13.74 -0.57 -8.93
N ALA A 97 14.57 0.21 -8.24
CA ALA A 97 15.91 -0.25 -7.86
C ALA A 97 15.86 -1.48 -6.94
N LEU A 98 14.97 -1.49 -5.96
CA LEU A 98 14.80 -2.62 -5.04
C LEU A 98 14.18 -3.84 -5.72
N GLU A 99 13.30 -3.65 -6.69
CA GLU A 99 12.74 -4.74 -7.50
C GLU A 99 13.82 -5.41 -8.37
N ILE A 100 14.75 -4.66 -8.92
CA ILE A 100 15.91 -5.21 -9.66
C ILE A 100 16.75 -6.10 -8.73
N ILE A 101 16.95 -5.70 -7.48
CA ILE A 101 17.66 -6.51 -6.49
C ILE A 101 16.86 -7.78 -6.16
N ARG A 102 15.54 -7.66 -5.96
CA ARG A 102 14.65 -8.80 -5.73
C ARG A 102 14.78 -9.84 -6.85
N ASP A 103 14.61 -9.42 -8.09
CA ASP A 103 14.62 -10.32 -9.25
C ASP A 103 15.97 -11.04 -9.38
N ARG A 104 17.08 -10.35 -9.11
CA ARG A 104 18.41 -10.94 -9.12
C ARG A 104 18.61 -11.91 -7.95
N SER A 105 18.07 -11.60 -6.78
CA SER A 105 18.14 -12.45 -5.59
C SER A 105 17.34 -13.74 -5.78
N GLU A 106 16.14 -13.64 -6.37
CA GLU A 106 15.29 -14.80 -6.69
C GLU A 106 15.97 -15.78 -7.64
N VAL A 107 16.60 -15.29 -8.72
CA VAL A 107 17.37 -16.14 -9.66
C VAL A 107 18.50 -16.91 -8.99
N LYS A 108 19.03 -16.38 -7.89
CA LYS A 108 20.11 -17.00 -7.11
C LYS A 108 19.62 -17.73 -5.85
N ASN A 109 18.31 -17.88 -5.68
CA ASN A 109 17.66 -18.47 -4.49
C ASN A 109 18.06 -17.78 -3.18
N PHE A 110 18.25 -16.47 -3.19
CA PHE A 110 18.51 -15.67 -1.99
C PHE A 110 17.27 -14.97 -1.50
N ARG A 111 17.13 -14.91 -0.18
CA ARG A 111 16.02 -14.18 0.45
C ARG A 111 16.28 -12.68 0.40
N PHE A 112 15.40 -11.97 -0.30
CA PHE A 112 15.26 -10.51 -0.27
C PHE A 112 13.80 -10.12 -0.19
N GLU A 113 13.36 -9.66 0.98
CA GLU A 113 11.97 -9.30 1.23
C GLU A 113 11.70 -7.84 0.82
N CYS A 114 11.75 -7.60 -0.50
CA CYS A 114 11.59 -6.28 -1.09
C CYS A 114 10.30 -5.57 -0.65
N LYS A 115 9.18 -6.29 -0.59
CA LYS A 115 7.88 -5.74 -0.22
C LYS A 115 7.87 -5.24 1.23
N SER A 116 8.39 -6.03 2.16
CA SER A 116 8.49 -5.62 3.57
C SER A 116 9.43 -4.42 3.75
N LEU A 117 10.53 -4.39 2.99
CA LEU A 117 11.46 -3.26 3.01
C LEU A 117 10.80 -1.97 2.49
N LEU A 118 10.04 -2.05 1.39
CA LEU A 118 9.32 -0.89 0.84
C LEU A 118 8.26 -0.36 1.82
N TYR A 119 7.59 -1.22 2.57
CA TYR A 119 6.68 -0.79 3.63
C TYR A 119 7.39 0.01 4.72
N ASP A 120 8.57 -0.44 5.17
CA ASP A 120 9.33 0.28 6.18
C ASP A 120 9.96 1.58 5.64
N MET A 121 10.27 1.62 4.33
CA MET A 121 10.85 2.81 3.70
C MET A 121 9.82 3.91 3.38
N PHE A 122 8.64 3.52 2.97
CA PHE A 122 7.59 4.44 2.51
C PHE A 122 6.27 4.17 3.23
N PRO A 123 6.21 4.36 4.54
CA PRO A 123 5.00 4.08 5.30
C PRO A 123 3.78 4.83 4.74
N ASP A 124 3.94 6.06 4.30
CA ASP A 124 2.83 6.88 3.78
C ASP A 124 2.32 6.44 2.40
N ALA A 125 3.12 5.69 1.63
CA ALA A 125 2.80 5.33 0.25
C ALA A 125 2.37 3.87 0.06
N TYR A 126 2.87 2.97 0.89
CA TYR A 126 2.56 1.54 0.82
C TYR A 126 1.59 1.09 1.90
N MET A 127 1.16 2.04 2.70
CA MET A 127 0.25 1.79 3.80
C MET A 127 -1.14 2.37 3.54
N THR A 128 -1.78 1.91 2.50
CA THR A 128 -3.14 1.50 2.71
C THR A 128 -3.06 0.06 3.19
N PRO A 129 -3.18 -0.21 4.51
CA PRO A 129 -3.27 -1.57 5.02
C PRO A 129 -4.52 -2.25 4.48
N PHE A 130 -5.25 -1.53 3.68
CA PHE A 130 -6.47 -1.92 2.99
C PHE A 130 -6.26 -1.84 1.50
N THR A 131 -6.61 -2.90 0.80
CA THR A 131 -6.78 -2.90 -0.65
C THR A 131 -8.27 -3.00 -0.93
N PHE A 132 -8.78 -2.02 -1.66
CA PHE A 132 -10.16 -2.03 -2.13
C PHE A 132 -10.17 -2.44 -3.60
N SER A 133 -10.98 -3.42 -3.91
CA SER A 133 -11.22 -3.86 -5.28
C SER A 133 -12.67 -4.30 -5.40
N THR A 134 -13.16 -4.57 -6.59
CA THR A 134 -14.51 -5.07 -6.79
C THR A 134 -14.54 -6.16 -7.85
N GLU A 135 -15.33 -7.19 -7.60
CA GLU A 135 -15.74 -8.17 -8.59
C GLU A 135 -17.24 -7.92 -8.86
N SER A 136 -17.54 -7.01 -9.78
CA SER A 136 -18.90 -6.53 -10.03
C SER A 136 -19.17 -6.35 -11.51
N GLU A 137 -20.44 -6.37 -11.89
CA GLU A 137 -20.86 -5.98 -13.24
C GLU A 137 -20.51 -4.51 -13.52
N SER A 138 -20.22 -4.21 -14.79
CA SER A 138 -19.56 -2.98 -15.22
C SER A 138 -20.05 -1.66 -14.57
N PRO A 139 -21.37 -1.32 -14.53
CA PRO A 139 -21.79 -0.04 -13.92
C PRO A 139 -21.53 0.02 -12.40
N ALA A 140 -21.72 -1.11 -11.70
CA ALA A 140 -21.53 -1.16 -10.26
C ALA A 140 -20.05 -1.09 -9.88
N ALA A 141 -19.17 -1.72 -10.66
CA ALA A 141 -17.74 -1.70 -10.43
C ALA A 141 -17.19 -0.28 -10.35
N GLN A 142 -17.49 0.56 -11.35
CA GLN A 142 -17.03 1.94 -11.36
C GLN A 142 -17.58 2.73 -10.18
N MET A 143 -18.89 2.58 -9.86
CA MET A 143 -19.50 3.28 -8.73
C MET A 143 -18.88 2.87 -7.39
N ILE A 144 -18.57 1.60 -7.20
CA ILE A 144 -17.89 1.10 -5.99
C ILE A 144 -16.48 1.70 -5.88
N MET A 145 -15.69 1.65 -6.95
CA MET A 145 -14.33 2.16 -6.94
C MET A 145 -14.28 3.67 -6.73
N ASP A 146 -15.19 4.43 -7.32
CA ASP A 146 -15.30 5.88 -7.08
C ASP A 146 -15.54 6.21 -5.60
N ASN A 147 -16.41 5.46 -4.92
CA ASN A 147 -16.65 5.62 -3.50
C ASN A 147 -15.43 5.20 -2.66
N PHE A 148 -14.77 4.10 -2.99
CA PHE A 148 -13.55 3.67 -2.30
C PHE A 148 -12.41 4.68 -2.45
N CYS A 149 -12.20 5.24 -3.63
CA CYS A 149 -11.22 6.32 -3.84
C CYS A 149 -11.49 7.55 -2.96
N LEU A 150 -12.77 7.90 -2.75
CA LEU A 150 -13.13 9.01 -1.86
C LEU A 150 -12.87 8.67 -0.39
N ILE A 151 -13.17 7.43 0.04
CA ILE A 151 -12.86 6.95 1.39
C ILE A 151 -11.35 6.97 1.62
N GLU A 152 -10.55 6.41 0.70
CA GLU A 152 -9.10 6.36 0.79
C GLU A 152 -8.46 7.74 0.96
N LYS A 153 -8.94 8.75 0.24
CA LYS A 153 -8.44 10.14 0.36
C LYS A 153 -8.62 10.73 1.75
N ASN A 154 -9.61 10.27 2.49
CA ASN A 154 -9.97 10.79 3.82
C ASN A 154 -9.40 9.93 4.96
N MET A 155 -8.86 8.74 4.66
CA MET A 155 -8.29 7.85 5.68
C MET A 155 -7.04 8.45 6.32
N ARG A 156 -6.92 8.27 7.63
CA ARG A 156 -5.73 8.64 8.41
C ARG A 156 -4.85 7.46 8.80
N VAL A 157 -5.22 6.28 8.32
CA VAL A 157 -4.50 5.04 8.65
C VAL A 157 -3.23 4.92 7.85
N THR A 158 -2.10 4.84 8.53
CA THR A 158 -0.79 4.61 7.92
C THR A 158 -0.26 3.20 8.14
N SER A 159 -0.71 2.49 9.19
CA SER A 159 -0.28 1.11 9.46
C SER A 159 -1.32 0.28 10.19
N LEU A 160 -1.61 -0.92 9.68
CA LEU A 160 -2.49 -1.86 10.35
C LEU A 160 -1.84 -2.50 11.58
N ALA A 161 -0.53 -2.61 11.62
CA ALA A 161 0.21 -3.14 12.77
C ALA A 161 -0.05 -2.37 14.09
N LYS A 162 -0.48 -1.10 14.00
CA LYS A 162 -0.94 -0.31 15.15
C LYS A 162 -2.20 -0.91 15.79
N TYR A 163 -3.04 -1.58 15.03
CA TYR A 163 -4.34 -2.10 15.46
C TYR A 163 -4.35 -3.62 15.69
N THR A 164 -3.39 -4.34 15.12
CA THR A 164 -3.28 -5.79 15.23
C THR A 164 -1.83 -6.27 15.25
N ASP A 165 -1.56 -7.29 16.06
CA ASP A 165 -0.21 -7.87 16.17
C ASP A 165 0.11 -8.86 15.03
N VAL A 166 -0.85 -9.23 14.18
CA VAL A 166 -0.68 -10.33 13.21
C VAL A 166 -1.07 -10.05 11.78
N LEU A 167 -1.81 -9.00 11.49
CA LEU A 167 -2.19 -8.66 10.12
C LEU A 167 -1.44 -7.41 9.65
N ASP A 168 -0.89 -7.49 8.45
CA ASP A 168 -0.23 -6.36 7.78
C ASP A 168 -1.13 -5.75 6.69
N SER A 169 -2.12 -6.51 6.20
CA SER A 169 -3.04 -6.03 5.18
C SER A 169 -4.41 -6.71 5.23
N ILE A 170 -5.43 -5.98 4.80
CA ILE A 170 -6.80 -6.47 4.62
C ILE A 170 -7.27 -6.06 3.22
N GLY A 171 -7.68 -7.05 2.42
CA GLY A 171 -8.38 -6.84 1.16
C GLY A 171 -9.89 -6.85 1.40
N ILE A 172 -10.58 -5.83 0.90
CA ILE A 172 -12.04 -5.72 0.97
C ILE A 172 -12.60 -5.65 -0.43
N ILE A 173 -13.41 -6.64 -0.78
CA ILE A 173 -13.92 -6.83 -2.13
C ILE A 173 -15.44 -6.98 -2.08
N PRO A 174 -16.20 -5.93 -2.40
CA PRO A 174 -17.63 -6.09 -2.65
C PRO A 174 -17.87 -6.79 -3.99
N GLU A 175 -18.67 -7.84 -3.94
CA GLU A 175 -19.19 -8.53 -5.12
C GLU A 175 -20.63 -8.05 -5.36
N CYS A 176 -20.82 -7.20 -6.36
CA CYS A 176 -22.13 -6.66 -6.73
C CYS A 176 -22.63 -7.38 -7.99
N LEU A 177 -23.31 -8.48 -7.81
CA LEU A 177 -23.79 -9.36 -8.88
C LEU A 177 -25.32 -9.33 -8.95
N SER A 178 -25.87 -9.54 -10.16
CA SER A 178 -27.31 -9.64 -10.33
C SER A 178 -27.84 -10.95 -9.70
N GLU A 179 -29.11 -10.94 -9.28
CA GLU A 179 -29.75 -12.13 -8.76
C GLU A 179 -29.74 -13.32 -9.75
N GLU A 180 -29.82 -13.03 -11.04
CA GLU A 180 -29.79 -14.05 -12.10
C GLU A 180 -28.42 -14.71 -12.16
N PHE A 181 -27.33 -13.93 -12.06
CA PHE A 181 -25.97 -14.45 -12.01
C PHE A 181 -25.74 -15.31 -10.76
N LEU A 182 -26.20 -14.86 -9.61
CA LEU A 182 -26.09 -15.61 -8.34
C LEU A 182 -26.82 -16.96 -8.38
N ARG A 183 -27.98 -17.03 -9.06
CA ARG A 183 -28.72 -18.31 -9.24
C ARG A 183 -28.01 -19.28 -10.17
N THR A 184 -27.27 -18.77 -11.15
CA THR A 184 -26.63 -19.61 -12.19
C THR A 184 -25.31 -20.21 -11.73
N PHE A 185 -24.55 -19.50 -10.88
CA PHE A 185 -23.17 -19.86 -10.54
C PHE A 185 -22.95 -20.26 -9.07
N ASP A 186 -23.98 -20.35 -8.24
CA ASP A 186 -23.84 -20.62 -6.77
C ASP A 186 -22.78 -19.74 -6.08
N CYS A 187 -22.60 -18.50 -6.56
CA CYS A 187 -21.62 -17.55 -6.03
C CYS A 187 -22.10 -16.82 -4.77
N GLY A 188 -23.29 -17.15 -4.26
CA GLY A 188 -24.03 -16.38 -3.26
C GLY A 188 -23.50 -16.41 -1.82
N LYS A 189 -22.26 -16.85 -1.57
CA LYS A 189 -21.70 -16.88 -0.21
C LYS A 189 -20.54 -15.93 -0.06
N ASP A 190 -20.62 -15.08 0.98
CA ASP A 190 -19.48 -14.29 1.40
C ASP A 190 -18.23 -15.17 1.57
N ARG A 191 -17.12 -14.73 1.01
CA ARG A 191 -15.84 -15.41 1.15
C ARG A 191 -14.98 -14.67 2.16
N LYS A 192 -14.48 -15.39 3.15
CA LYS A 192 -13.75 -14.83 4.30
C LYS A 192 -12.48 -15.64 4.51
N TYR A 193 -11.39 -15.15 3.97
CA TYR A 193 -10.10 -15.79 4.09
C TYR A 193 -9.18 -14.95 4.97
N ILE A 194 -8.64 -15.54 6.04
CA ILE A 194 -7.68 -14.88 6.94
C ILE A 194 -6.49 -15.81 7.12
N SER A 195 -5.31 -15.32 6.74
CA SER A 195 -4.05 -16.04 6.84
C SER A 195 -3.13 -15.39 7.87
N TRP A 196 -2.98 -16.04 9.02
CA TRP A 196 -2.00 -15.64 10.04
C TRP A 196 -0.56 -15.85 9.58
N LYS A 197 -0.33 -16.90 8.78
CA LYS A 197 0.99 -17.22 8.24
C LYS A 197 1.49 -16.14 7.27
N HIS A 198 0.58 -15.62 6.44
CA HIS A 198 0.90 -14.61 5.44
C HIS A 198 0.51 -13.20 5.85
N ARG A 199 -0.03 -13.03 7.08
CA ARG A 199 -0.37 -11.76 7.70
C ARG A 199 -1.32 -10.89 6.87
N TYR A 200 -2.32 -11.50 6.26
CA TYR A 200 -3.36 -10.79 5.53
C TYR A 200 -4.74 -11.41 5.68
N ALA A 201 -5.76 -10.61 5.40
CA ALA A 201 -7.16 -11.03 5.27
C ALA A 201 -7.70 -10.61 3.91
N ASP A 202 -8.54 -11.45 3.32
CA ASP A 202 -9.29 -11.19 2.10
C ASP A 202 -10.78 -11.45 2.40
N ILE A 203 -11.58 -10.37 2.41
CA ILE A 203 -12.98 -10.41 2.77
C ILE A 203 -13.81 -9.97 1.56
N ARG A 204 -14.66 -10.86 1.10
CA ARG A 204 -15.57 -10.64 -0.02
C ARG A 204 -17.00 -10.68 0.50
N LEU A 205 -17.72 -9.58 0.33
CA LEU A 205 -19.12 -9.44 0.74
C LEU A 205 -20.00 -9.07 -0.44
N HIS A 206 -21.22 -9.60 -0.44
CA HIS A 206 -22.17 -9.33 -1.51
C HIS A 206 -22.97 -8.05 -1.30
N ILE A 207 -23.16 -7.29 -2.38
CA ILE A 207 -24.08 -6.15 -2.43
C ILE A 207 -25.20 -6.48 -3.44
N PRO A 208 -26.46 -6.21 -3.11
CA PRO A 208 -27.55 -6.33 -4.08
C PRO A 208 -27.36 -5.35 -5.23
N PHE A 209 -27.27 -5.85 -6.48
CA PHE A 209 -26.93 -5.06 -7.67
C PHE A 209 -27.90 -3.92 -7.94
N LEU A 210 -29.18 -4.22 -8.18
CA LEU A 210 -30.16 -3.21 -8.54
C LEU A 210 -30.35 -2.12 -7.47
N PRO A 211 -30.53 -2.46 -6.17
CA PRO A 211 -30.62 -1.45 -5.12
C PRO A 211 -29.37 -0.57 -5.00
N PHE A 212 -28.18 -1.11 -5.31
CA PHE A 212 -26.94 -0.33 -5.25
C PHE A 212 -26.83 0.64 -6.43
N VAL A 213 -27.02 0.15 -7.65
CA VAL A 213 -26.86 0.98 -8.87
C VAL A 213 -27.91 2.10 -8.94
N GLN A 214 -29.13 1.84 -8.47
CA GLN A 214 -30.24 2.83 -8.48
C GLN A 214 -30.17 3.82 -7.30
N ALA A 215 -29.39 3.54 -6.26
CA ALA A 215 -29.30 4.41 -5.10
C ALA A 215 -28.63 5.76 -5.42
N PRO A 216 -28.98 6.84 -4.71
CA PRO A 216 -28.26 8.11 -4.73
C PRO A 216 -26.80 7.93 -4.33
N LYS A 217 -25.94 8.90 -4.72
CA LYS A 217 -24.49 8.84 -4.46
C LYS A 217 -24.19 8.71 -2.96
N GLU A 218 -24.89 9.45 -2.12
CA GLU A 218 -24.72 9.46 -0.68
C GLU A 218 -25.06 8.10 -0.06
N GLU A 219 -26.12 7.48 -0.52
CA GLU A 219 -26.52 6.14 -0.07
C GLU A 219 -25.53 5.06 -0.53
N ARG A 220 -25.01 5.17 -1.76
CA ARG A 220 -23.94 4.25 -2.23
C ARG A 220 -22.68 4.39 -1.39
N MET A 221 -22.30 5.61 -1.02
CA MET A 221 -21.17 5.87 -0.15
C MET A 221 -21.37 5.19 1.21
N GLU A 222 -22.54 5.35 1.82
CA GLU A 222 -22.84 4.75 3.12
C GLU A 222 -22.85 3.21 3.06
N ARG A 223 -23.34 2.64 1.97
CA ARG A 223 -23.26 1.20 1.73
C ARG A 223 -21.82 0.70 1.59
N CYS A 224 -20.94 1.45 0.90
CA CYS A 224 -19.51 1.12 0.83
C CYS A 224 -18.83 1.19 2.20
N LYS A 225 -19.14 2.20 3.01
CA LYS A 225 -18.66 2.29 4.39
C LYS A 225 -19.14 1.12 5.24
N GLN A 226 -20.41 0.72 5.07
CA GLN A 226 -20.96 -0.42 5.80
C GLN A 226 -20.27 -1.73 5.45
N ILE A 227 -19.96 -1.96 4.17
CA ILE A 227 -19.18 -3.13 3.74
C ILE A 227 -17.79 -3.15 4.38
N ILE A 228 -17.15 -2.00 4.51
CA ILE A 228 -15.86 -1.90 5.22
C ILE A 228 -16.04 -2.29 6.70
N ARG A 229 -17.06 -1.76 7.38
CA ARG A 229 -17.35 -2.09 8.78
C ARG A 229 -17.60 -3.59 8.95
N ASP A 230 -18.50 -4.17 8.15
CA ASP A 230 -18.84 -5.59 8.21
C ASP A 230 -17.61 -6.49 7.96
N SER A 231 -16.77 -6.10 7.00
CA SER A 231 -15.51 -6.81 6.73
C SER A 231 -14.57 -6.79 7.92
N LEU A 232 -14.41 -5.64 8.56
CA LEU A 232 -13.55 -5.48 9.73
C LEU A 232 -14.10 -6.18 10.97
N GLU A 233 -15.42 -6.25 11.14
CA GLU A 233 -16.06 -7.04 12.20
C GLU A 233 -15.78 -8.53 12.04
N VAL A 234 -15.80 -9.05 10.79
CA VAL A 234 -15.39 -10.44 10.51
C VAL A 234 -13.95 -10.68 10.94
N VAL A 235 -13.04 -9.75 10.60
CA VAL A 235 -11.63 -9.84 11.02
C VAL A 235 -11.52 -9.80 12.54
N ALA A 236 -12.20 -8.84 13.20
CA ALA A 236 -12.19 -8.70 14.65
C ALA A 236 -12.69 -9.95 15.37
N ALA A 237 -13.78 -10.56 14.88
CA ALA A 237 -14.32 -11.79 15.43
C ALA A 237 -13.32 -12.96 15.34
N ARG A 238 -12.60 -13.07 14.22
CA ARG A 238 -11.55 -14.08 14.02
C ARG A 238 -10.33 -13.83 14.89
N CYS A 239 -9.91 -12.58 15.04
CA CYS A 239 -8.83 -12.19 15.94
C CYS A 239 -9.18 -12.53 17.40
N ARG A 240 -10.38 -12.22 17.86
CA ARG A 240 -10.88 -12.58 19.22
C ARG A 240 -10.83 -14.09 19.43
N ALA A 241 -11.29 -14.90 18.49
CA ALA A 241 -11.24 -16.36 18.57
C ALA A 241 -9.80 -16.90 18.69
N LYS A 242 -8.81 -16.19 18.20
CA LYS A 242 -7.38 -16.52 18.27
C LYS A 242 -6.66 -15.82 19.42
N LYS A 243 -7.36 -15.04 20.27
CA LYS A 243 -6.79 -14.23 21.35
C LYS A 243 -5.71 -13.24 20.85
N VAL A 244 -5.93 -12.67 19.69
CA VAL A 244 -5.06 -11.68 19.06
C VAL A 244 -5.68 -10.30 19.24
N ARG A 245 -4.86 -9.30 19.55
CA ARG A 245 -5.28 -7.91 19.62
C ARG A 245 -5.77 -7.42 18.25
N PHE A 246 -6.93 -6.80 18.24
CA PHE A 246 -7.46 -6.07 17.09
C PHE A 246 -8.36 -4.93 17.59
N ASP A 247 -7.86 -3.70 17.48
CA ASP A 247 -8.54 -2.50 17.98
C ASP A 247 -9.47 -1.93 16.91
N LEU A 248 -10.65 -2.55 16.75
CA LEU A 248 -11.61 -2.20 15.72
C LEU A 248 -12.12 -0.76 15.84
N ASP A 249 -12.44 -0.30 17.04
CA ASP A 249 -13.01 1.04 17.26
C ASP A 249 -11.99 2.15 16.95
N GLU A 250 -10.74 1.94 17.30
CA GLU A 250 -9.66 2.88 16.96
C GLU A 250 -9.41 2.91 15.45
N LEU A 251 -9.42 1.73 14.81
CA LEU A 251 -9.27 1.60 13.37
C LEU A 251 -10.41 2.30 12.62
N LEU A 252 -11.66 2.11 13.01
CA LEU A 252 -12.80 2.75 12.36
C LEU A 252 -12.78 4.29 12.51
N ARG A 253 -12.29 4.82 13.62
CA ARG A 253 -12.10 6.28 13.78
C ARG A 253 -11.05 6.85 12.83
N ASP A 254 -10.00 6.10 12.54
CA ASP A 254 -8.97 6.51 11.58
C ASP A 254 -9.43 6.32 10.12
N LEU A 255 -10.29 5.33 9.85
CA LEU A 255 -10.89 5.12 8.53
C LEU A 255 -11.98 6.16 8.20
N PHE A 256 -12.77 6.55 9.19
CA PHE A 256 -13.90 7.48 9.04
C PHE A 256 -13.78 8.68 10.00
N PRO A 257 -12.77 9.54 9.82
CA PRO A 257 -12.49 10.62 10.76
C PRO A 257 -13.60 11.68 10.86
N GLU A 258 -14.41 11.87 9.82
CA GLU A 258 -15.54 12.80 9.82
C GLU A 258 -16.67 12.33 10.76
N GLU A 259 -16.93 11.04 10.82
CA GLU A 259 -17.92 10.45 11.71
C GLU A 259 -17.46 10.52 13.16
N ALA A 260 -16.17 10.32 13.41
CA ALA A 260 -15.59 10.45 14.74
C ALA A 260 -15.69 11.88 15.29
N ALA A 261 -15.61 12.90 14.44
CA ALA A 261 -15.75 14.30 14.82
C ALA A 261 -17.20 14.66 15.20
N SER A 262 -18.21 14.14 14.48
CA SER A 262 -19.63 14.39 14.78
C SER A 262 -20.07 13.75 16.11
N MET A 263 -19.61 12.53 16.41
CA MET A 263 -19.90 11.85 17.69
C MET A 263 -19.33 12.57 18.92
N THR A 264 -18.28 13.39 18.74
CA THR A 264 -17.66 14.15 19.82
C THR A 264 -18.42 15.46 20.11
N GLN A 265 -19.16 15.98 19.14
CA GLN A 265 -19.98 17.20 19.30
C GLN A 265 -21.34 16.93 19.97
N GLU A 266 -21.92 15.75 19.81
CA GLU A 266 -23.20 15.36 20.45
C GLU A 266 -23.06 15.04 21.94
N LYS A 267 -21.84 14.85 22.45
CA LYS A 267 -21.56 14.56 23.86
C LYS A 267 -21.20 15.81 24.69
N LYS A 268 -21.26 17.00 24.11
CA LYS A 268 -21.10 18.28 24.82
C LYS A 268 -22.42 19.01 24.94
#